data_387d6fe6b42dbcf2cff51b430a12ce8c
#
_entry.id   387d6fe6b42dbcf2cff51b430a12ce8c
#
_cell.length_a   1.000
_cell.length_b   1.000
_cell.length_c   1.000
_cell.angle_alpha   90.00
_cell.angle_beta   90.00
_cell.angle_gamma   90.00
#
_symmetry.space_group_name_H-M   'P 1'
#
loop_
_entity.id
_entity.type
_entity.pdbx_description
1 polymer ?
#
loop_
_entity_poly.entity_id
_entity_poly.type
_entity_poly.pdbx_seq_one_letter_code
_entity_poly.pdbx_strand_id
1 'polypeptide(L)'
;MVKVKTIITTDGEVDDMNSLIHLCLYLNEINLVGIVYTSSQYHFNGDGIHTLGEVTPNYRTSGLVGLERPRTKFGPDPNGKFLKAFRPFPMGWIEELWNGAYAKAYPFLSKNADGFPLPEELVKITKIGNIEFEGDVRFDTEGSNLIKKYLLDNDPQPLYLQSWGGVNTIVRALLSIYEEYRNTEIWIELRNKIVDKVRIFGVNKGIGQDNSWLDNKIPELYPGITTLCPENLYGTYMGIVPMQPDIAAMFKANWMKKNIHNEKSALMDEYHLMKDGRKVEGEADVYQFGLHGILDFGFPNVPAQHFEQYDFIGEGDSNTYIPLLSFGLKGNENYHYPGLLGCLLTGDIEAGTPYNLQTGKFEKYNPFIKSYQEDWAARARWCYQEYSEANHAPVVEIKNTNITAKPSEH
;
A
#
# COMPACT_ATOMS: atom_id res chain seq x y z
N MET A 1 12.40 15.02 -12.75
CA MET A 1 11.18 15.07 -11.93
C MET A 1 11.53 14.82 -10.48
N VAL A 2 10.86 15.50 -9.54
CA VAL A 2 11.05 15.23 -8.10
C VAL A 2 10.31 13.92 -7.79
N LYS A 3 11.04 12.93 -7.29
CA LYS A 3 10.43 11.66 -6.86
C LYS A 3 9.80 11.85 -5.48
N VAL A 4 8.62 11.31 -5.28
CA VAL A 4 7.95 11.31 -3.96
C VAL A 4 8.77 10.46 -2.99
N LYS A 5 9.12 11.03 -1.83
CA LYS A 5 9.80 10.32 -0.75
C LYS A 5 8.78 9.54 0.08
N THR A 6 8.98 8.23 0.21
CA THR A 6 8.04 7.38 0.92
C THR A 6 8.71 6.29 1.76
N ILE A 7 8.03 5.94 2.85
CA ILE A 7 8.24 4.72 3.63
C ILE A 7 6.95 3.91 3.60
N ILE A 8 7.08 2.61 3.38
CA ILE A 8 5.99 1.66 3.35
C ILE A 8 6.07 0.80 4.62
N THR A 9 4.94 0.60 5.30
CA THR A 9 4.80 -0.43 6.33
C THR A 9 3.86 -1.51 5.82
N THR A 10 4.22 -2.79 5.94
CA THR A 10 3.50 -3.93 5.36
C THR A 10 3.36 -5.07 6.35
N ASP A 11 2.22 -5.72 6.41
CA ASP A 11 1.97 -6.91 7.22
C ASP A 11 2.09 -8.21 6.41
N GLY A 12 2.39 -8.09 5.10
CA GLY A 12 2.74 -9.17 4.19
C GLY A 12 1.59 -10.10 3.82
N GLU A 13 0.39 -9.60 3.83
CA GLU A 13 -0.74 -10.28 3.19
C GLU A 13 -0.46 -10.45 1.68
N VAL A 14 -1.14 -11.38 1.02
CA VAL A 14 -0.89 -11.66 -0.41
C VAL A 14 -1.06 -10.43 -1.31
N ASP A 15 -1.99 -9.55 -0.97
CA ASP A 15 -2.18 -8.30 -1.71
C ASP A 15 -1.06 -7.29 -1.48
N ASP A 16 -0.45 -7.25 -0.29
CA ASP A 16 0.83 -6.55 -0.01
C ASP A 16 1.95 -7.08 -0.89
N MET A 17 2.12 -8.41 -0.93
CA MET A 17 3.15 -9.04 -1.74
C MET A 17 3.00 -8.67 -3.22
N ASN A 18 1.78 -8.77 -3.74
CA ASN A 18 1.48 -8.39 -5.11
C ASN A 18 1.69 -6.89 -5.35
N SER A 19 1.29 -6.05 -4.41
CA SER A 19 1.50 -4.60 -4.46
C SER A 19 3.00 -4.27 -4.51
N LEU A 20 3.83 -4.98 -3.73
CA LEU A 20 5.27 -4.77 -3.73
C LEU A 20 5.94 -5.22 -5.03
N ILE A 21 5.54 -6.39 -5.55
CA ILE A 21 6.05 -6.89 -6.84
C ILE A 21 5.69 -5.92 -7.96
N HIS A 22 4.47 -5.40 -7.97
CA HIS A 22 4.04 -4.40 -8.95
C HIS A 22 4.80 -3.08 -8.78
N LEU A 23 4.97 -2.59 -7.53
CA LEU A 23 5.76 -1.39 -7.22
C LEU A 23 7.21 -1.50 -7.70
N CYS A 24 7.81 -2.70 -7.73
CA CYS A 24 9.17 -2.90 -8.26
C CYS A 24 9.35 -2.32 -9.66
N LEU A 25 8.29 -2.29 -10.47
CA LEU A 25 8.31 -1.73 -11.82
C LEU A 25 8.33 -0.19 -11.87
N TYR A 26 8.08 0.47 -10.72
CA TYR A 26 7.98 1.92 -10.58
C TYR A 26 8.98 2.51 -9.59
N LEU A 27 9.92 1.71 -9.08
CA LEU A 27 10.96 2.19 -8.15
C LEU A 27 11.85 3.28 -8.76
N ASN A 28 11.90 3.36 -10.07
CA ASN A 28 12.55 4.47 -10.78
C ASN A 28 11.81 5.80 -10.69
N GLU A 29 10.53 5.82 -10.30
CA GLU A 29 9.68 7.03 -10.19
C GLU A 29 9.44 7.46 -8.75
N ILE A 30 9.68 6.58 -7.79
CA ILE A 30 9.48 6.80 -6.36
C ILE A 30 10.82 6.80 -5.63
N ASN A 31 10.98 7.65 -4.63
CA ASN A 31 12.10 7.62 -3.71
C ASN A 31 11.71 6.79 -2.47
N LEU A 32 11.79 5.48 -2.59
CA LEU A 32 11.54 4.55 -1.49
C LEU A 32 12.72 4.59 -0.53
N VAL A 33 12.51 5.10 0.69
CA VAL A 33 13.54 5.26 1.72
C VAL A 33 13.37 4.32 2.90
N GLY A 34 12.32 3.51 2.89
CA GLY A 34 12.09 2.46 3.88
C GLY A 34 10.97 1.53 3.45
N ILE A 35 11.15 0.25 3.75
CA ILE A 35 10.09 -0.74 3.79
C ILE A 35 10.17 -1.49 5.10
N VAL A 36 9.05 -1.59 5.81
CA VAL A 36 9.04 -1.97 7.22
C VAL A 36 7.98 -3.02 7.47
N TYR A 37 8.41 -4.16 7.97
CA TYR A 37 7.49 -5.17 8.48
C TYR A 37 6.69 -4.60 9.64
N THR A 38 5.37 -4.77 9.63
CA THR A 38 4.47 -4.33 10.69
C THR A 38 3.47 -5.45 11.02
N SER A 39 2.50 -5.19 11.84
CA SER A 39 1.37 -6.10 12.07
C SER A 39 0.06 -5.42 11.72
N SER A 40 -0.97 -6.23 11.51
CA SER A 40 -2.35 -5.78 11.39
C SER A 40 -3.30 -6.67 12.20
N GLN A 41 -4.59 -6.41 12.09
CA GLN A 41 -5.61 -7.32 12.63
C GLN A 41 -5.63 -8.68 11.94
N TYR A 42 -5.06 -8.79 10.75
CA TYR A 42 -5.07 -10.01 9.94
C TYR A 42 -3.77 -10.80 10.04
N HIS A 43 -2.69 -10.12 10.41
CA HIS A 43 -1.35 -10.71 10.51
C HIS A 43 -0.60 -10.14 11.71
N PHE A 44 -0.26 -11.02 12.66
CA PHE A 44 0.66 -10.68 13.76
C PHE A 44 1.39 -11.92 14.26
N ASN A 45 2.66 -11.75 14.59
CA ASN A 45 3.55 -12.85 14.91
C ASN A 45 3.44 -13.28 16.38
N GLY A 46 2.98 -12.39 17.27
CA GLY A 46 3.01 -12.60 18.70
C GLY A 46 4.43 -12.49 19.30
N ASP A 47 4.51 -12.43 20.61
CA ASP A 47 5.77 -12.46 21.38
C ASP A 47 6.05 -13.85 21.99
N GLY A 48 5.23 -14.84 21.68
CA GLY A 48 5.31 -16.20 22.22
C GLY A 48 4.82 -16.35 23.66
N ILE A 49 4.54 -15.26 24.37
CA ILE A 49 4.21 -15.22 25.80
C ILE A 49 2.76 -14.78 25.99
N HIS A 50 2.44 -13.58 25.54
CA HIS A 50 1.15 -12.92 25.78
C HIS A 50 0.12 -13.24 24.72
N THR A 51 -1.12 -12.97 25.04
CA THR A 51 -2.23 -12.94 24.08
C THR A 51 -2.47 -11.50 23.61
N LEU A 52 -3.10 -11.33 22.47
CA LEU A 52 -3.51 -10.03 21.95
C LEU A 52 -4.28 -9.19 22.98
N GLY A 53 -5.20 -9.81 23.72
CA GLY A 53 -6.00 -9.11 24.73
C GLY A 53 -5.24 -8.69 25.98
N GLU A 54 -4.08 -9.29 26.28
CA GLU A 54 -3.21 -8.86 27.35
C GLU A 54 -2.35 -7.66 26.96
N VAL A 55 -1.92 -7.61 25.71
CA VAL A 55 -1.09 -6.52 25.15
C VAL A 55 -1.93 -5.32 24.76
N THR A 56 -3.09 -5.55 24.16
CA THR A 56 -4.02 -4.50 23.72
C THR A 56 -5.39 -4.67 24.35
N PRO A 57 -5.52 -4.40 25.69
CA PRO A 57 -6.72 -4.70 26.47
C PRO A 57 -7.97 -3.97 25.98
N ASN A 58 -7.81 -2.83 25.33
CA ASN A 58 -8.89 -2.07 24.69
C ASN A 58 -9.05 -2.41 23.21
N TYR A 59 -8.51 -3.54 22.78
CA TYR A 59 -8.62 -4.03 21.43
C TYR A 59 -10.09 -4.00 20.97
N ARG A 60 -10.35 -3.27 19.91
CA ARG A 60 -11.68 -3.03 19.35
C ARG A 60 -12.68 -2.27 20.24
N THR A 61 -12.30 -1.76 21.40
CA THR A 61 -13.21 -0.92 22.22
C THR A 61 -13.18 0.55 21.80
N SER A 62 -12.25 0.94 20.95
CA SER A 62 -12.02 2.32 20.54
C SER A 62 -12.73 2.69 19.24
N GLY A 63 -14.03 2.45 19.15
CA GLY A 63 -14.88 3.01 18.08
C GLY A 63 -15.07 2.14 16.83
N LEU A 64 -14.31 1.05 16.66
CA LEU A 64 -14.45 0.11 15.55
C LEU A 64 -15.48 -1.00 15.84
N VAL A 65 -16.05 -1.00 17.00
CA VAL A 65 -16.93 -2.01 17.54
C VAL A 65 -18.30 -2.08 16.84
N GLY A 66 -18.64 -1.08 16.03
CA GLY A 66 -19.93 -1.06 15.34
C GLY A 66 -20.02 -1.92 14.09
N LEU A 67 -18.90 -2.42 13.60
CA LEU A 67 -18.88 -3.34 12.48
C LEU A 67 -18.79 -4.77 13.02
N GLU A 68 -19.87 -5.27 13.58
CA GLU A 68 -20.11 -6.72 13.61
C GLU A 68 -20.14 -7.25 12.18
N ARG A 69 -19.00 -7.25 11.53
CA ARG A 69 -18.88 -8.07 10.34
C ARG A 69 -18.93 -9.50 10.83
N PRO A 70 -19.59 -10.41 10.10
CA PRO A 70 -19.48 -11.84 10.33
C PRO A 70 -18.06 -12.27 9.90
N ARG A 71 -17.05 -11.95 10.70
CA ARG A 71 -15.63 -12.01 10.38
C ARG A 71 -14.95 -13.28 10.80
N THR A 72 -15.70 -14.25 11.23
CA THR A 72 -15.21 -15.62 11.39
C THR A 72 -14.58 -16.20 10.10
N LYS A 73 -14.82 -15.56 8.93
CA LYS A 73 -14.18 -15.97 7.67
C LYS A 73 -12.87 -15.25 7.36
N PHE A 74 -12.59 -14.08 7.93
CA PHE A 74 -11.60 -13.16 7.37
C PHE A 74 -10.68 -12.50 8.41
N GLY A 75 -10.77 -12.86 9.64
CA GLY A 75 -9.94 -12.29 10.68
C GLY A 75 -10.02 -13.14 11.93
N PRO A 76 -9.22 -12.80 12.94
CA PRO A 76 -9.34 -13.46 14.22
C PRO A 76 -10.79 -13.34 14.70
N ASP A 77 -11.26 -14.41 15.33
CA ASP A 77 -12.50 -14.43 16.08
C ASP A 77 -12.70 -13.04 16.73
N PRO A 78 -13.94 -12.49 16.78
CA PRO A 78 -14.26 -11.30 17.59
C PRO A 78 -13.75 -11.40 19.02
N ASN A 79 -13.53 -12.62 19.54
CA ASN A 79 -12.82 -12.91 20.77
C ASN A 79 -11.32 -13.09 20.62
N GLY A 80 -10.76 -12.77 19.47
CA GLY A 80 -9.34 -12.95 19.11
C GLY A 80 -8.32 -12.31 20.06
N LYS A 81 -8.79 -11.56 21.05
CA LYS A 81 -7.99 -11.10 22.18
C LYS A 81 -7.24 -12.20 22.94
N PHE A 82 -7.61 -13.46 22.76
CA PHE A 82 -6.95 -14.62 23.35
C PHE A 82 -5.91 -15.27 22.41
N LEU A 83 -5.76 -14.81 21.18
CA LEU A 83 -4.75 -15.32 20.26
C LEU A 83 -3.36 -14.85 20.67
N LYS A 84 -2.38 -15.75 20.59
CA LYS A 84 -0.96 -15.45 20.78
C LYS A 84 -0.28 -15.01 19.48
N ALA A 85 -0.75 -15.50 18.35
CA ALA A 85 -0.33 -15.16 17.00
C ALA A 85 -1.52 -15.38 16.04
N PHE A 86 -1.53 -14.70 14.91
CA PHE A 86 -2.51 -14.93 13.87
C PHE A 86 -1.90 -14.70 12.49
N ARG A 87 -1.89 -15.75 11.67
CA ARG A 87 -1.33 -15.72 10.32
C ARG A 87 0.07 -15.05 10.31
N PRO A 88 1.07 -15.61 11.03
CA PRO A 88 2.37 -14.99 11.17
C PRO A 88 2.99 -14.67 9.81
N PHE A 89 3.57 -13.51 9.71
CA PHE A 89 4.20 -13.03 8.50
C PHE A 89 5.46 -13.86 8.16
N PRO A 90 5.71 -14.19 6.90
CA PRO A 90 6.93 -14.88 6.46
C PRO A 90 8.13 -13.91 6.50
N MET A 91 8.78 -13.82 7.66
CA MET A 91 9.93 -12.95 7.86
C MET A 91 11.07 -13.29 6.89
N GLY A 92 11.68 -12.25 6.29
CA GLY A 92 12.76 -12.40 5.30
C GLY A 92 12.26 -12.43 3.85
N TRP A 93 10.96 -12.53 3.61
CA TRP A 93 10.40 -12.58 2.25
C TRP A 93 10.77 -11.34 1.41
N ILE A 94 10.76 -10.14 2.01
CA ILE A 94 11.11 -8.90 1.30
C ILE A 94 12.58 -8.94 0.87
N GLU A 95 13.49 -9.36 1.76
CA GLU A 95 14.91 -9.49 1.46
C GLU A 95 15.17 -10.57 0.40
N GLU A 96 14.42 -11.66 0.43
CA GLU A 96 14.46 -12.71 -0.61
C GLU A 96 13.99 -12.18 -1.96
N LEU A 97 12.94 -11.36 -2.00
CA LEU A 97 12.49 -10.69 -3.22
C LEU A 97 13.60 -9.80 -3.80
N TRP A 98 14.26 -8.97 -2.95
CA TRP A 98 15.32 -8.07 -3.40
C TRP A 98 16.54 -8.82 -3.93
N ASN A 99 17.03 -9.81 -3.19
CA ASN A 99 18.23 -10.58 -3.55
C ASN A 99 17.97 -11.62 -4.65
N GLY A 100 16.73 -12.01 -4.86
CA GLY A 100 16.33 -13.05 -5.80
C GLY A 100 15.71 -12.49 -7.07
N ALA A 101 14.41 -12.32 -7.06
CA ALA A 101 13.62 -12.02 -8.26
C ALA A 101 13.89 -10.61 -8.80
N TYR A 102 13.95 -9.60 -7.91
CA TYR A 102 14.28 -8.23 -8.31
C TYR A 102 15.72 -8.14 -8.84
N ALA A 103 16.69 -8.77 -8.18
CA ALA A 103 18.07 -8.76 -8.64
C ALA A 103 18.24 -9.36 -10.05
N LYS A 104 17.43 -10.35 -10.41
CA LYS A 104 17.42 -10.93 -11.77
C LYS A 104 16.80 -9.98 -12.80
N ALA A 105 15.79 -9.20 -12.43
CA ALA A 105 15.14 -8.23 -13.32
C ALA A 105 15.93 -6.92 -13.44
N TYR A 106 16.66 -6.50 -12.40
CA TYR A 106 17.36 -5.23 -12.31
C TYR A 106 18.26 -4.90 -13.52
N PRO A 107 19.07 -5.83 -14.09
CA PRO A 107 19.90 -5.52 -15.25
C PRO A 107 19.12 -5.07 -16.50
N PHE A 108 17.89 -5.54 -16.64
CA PHE A 108 17.00 -5.14 -17.73
C PHE A 108 16.24 -3.86 -17.37
N LEU A 109 15.68 -3.77 -16.16
CA LEU A 109 14.98 -2.57 -15.68
C LEU A 109 15.86 -1.32 -15.79
N SER A 110 17.12 -1.40 -15.35
CA SER A 110 18.07 -0.30 -15.39
C SER A 110 18.52 0.10 -16.79
N LYS A 111 18.40 -0.77 -17.79
CA LYS A 111 18.58 -0.42 -19.21
C LYS A 111 17.36 0.27 -19.82
N ASN A 112 16.18 -0.05 -19.33
CA ASN A 112 14.93 0.48 -19.85
C ASN A 112 14.60 1.86 -19.27
N ALA A 113 15.03 2.16 -18.05
CA ALA A 113 14.90 3.50 -17.46
C ALA A 113 15.95 3.72 -16.37
N ASP A 114 16.42 4.96 -16.26
CA ASP A 114 17.34 5.37 -15.20
C ASP A 114 16.61 5.45 -13.84
N GLY A 115 17.36 5.21 -12.77
CA GLY A 115 16.95 5.52 -11.41
C GLY A 115 16.27 4.38 -10.65
N PHE A 116 16.33 3.16 -11.15
CA PHE A 116 16.03 1.97 -10.36
C PHE A 116 17.12 1.77 -9.29
N PRO A 117 16.75 1.54 -8.03
CA PRO A 117 17.70 1.30 -6.94
C PRO A 117 18.37 -0.07 -7.09
N LEU A 118 19.60 -0.17 -6.60
CA LEU A 118 20.30 -1.44 -6.53
C LEU A 118 19.62 -2.39 -5.51
N PRO A 119 19.61 -3.71 -5.74
CA PRO A 119 19.05 -4.67 -4.79
C PRO A 119 19.58 -4.53 -3.37
N GLU A 120 20.90 -4.34 -3.22
CA GLU A 120 21.53 -4.15 -1.92
C GLU A 120 21.17 -2.82 -1.23
N GLU A 121 20.72 -1.80 -1.96
CA GLU A 121 20.17 -0.58 -1.39
C GLU A 121 18.80 -0.83 -0.78
N LEU A 122 17.97 -1.62 -1.46
CA LEU A 122 16.63 -2.01 -0.98
C LEU A 122 16.72 -2.88 0.28
N VAL A 123 17.68 -3.83 0.32
CA VAL A 123 17.91 -4.63 1.55
C VAL A 123 18.28 -3.73 2.74
N LYS A 124 19.11 -2.72 2.54
CA LYS A 124 19.54 -1.81 3.63
C LYS A 124 18.38 -1.01 4.23
N ILE A 125 17.37 -0.68 3.45
CA ILE A 125 16.20 0.09 3.90
C ILE A 125 15.04 -0.79 4.38
N THR A 126 15.17 -2.11 4.27
CA THR A 126 14.21 -3.08 4.83
C THR A 126 14.46 -3.22 6.33
N LYS A 127 13.41 -3.01 7.15
CA LYS A 127 13.51 -2.99 8.62
C LYS A 127 12.35 -3.73 9.26
N ILE A 128 12.60 -4.28 10.45
CA ILE A 128 11.57 -4.88 11.29
C ILE A 128 10.94 -3.77 12.15
N GLY A 129 9.63 -3.65 12.07
CA GLY A 129 8.80 -2.77 12.86
C GLY A 129 8.11 -3.50 14.02
N ASN A 130 6.92 -3.03 14.38
CA ASN A 130 6.12 -3.62 15.44
C ASN A 130 5.25 -4.74 14.85
N ILE A 131 5.71 -5.98 14.95
CA ILE A 131 5.10 -7.16 14.31
C ILE A 131 4.38 -8.09 15.30
N GLU A 132 4.51 -7.83 16.61
CA GLU A 132 4.04 -8.79 17.61
C GLU A 132 2.53 -8.84 17.71
N PHE A 133 1.86 -7.70 17.79
CA PHE A 133 0.40 -7.63 17.89
C PHE A 133 -0.17 -6.43 17.14
N GLU A 134 -1.40 -6.55 16.70
CA GLU A 134 -2.14 -5.39 16.18
C GLU A 134 -2.20 -4.30 17.27
N GLY A 135 -1.90 -3.05 16.90
CA GLY A 135 -1.95 -1.91 17.82
C GLY A 135 -0.82 -1.84 18.82
N ASP A 136 0.11 -2.73 18.75
CA ASP A 136 1.23 -2.74 19.69
C ASP A 136 2.21 -1.59 19.40
N VAL A 137 2.28 -0.68 20.35
CA VAL A 137 3.17 0.50 20.34
C VAL A 137 4.08 0.54 21.55
N ARG A 138 4.27 -0.60 22.25
CA ARG A 138 5.02 -0.68 23.51
C ARG A 138 6.50 -0.32 23.35
N PHE A 139 7.14 -0.70 22.27
CA PHE A 139 8.59 -0.62 22.12
C PHE A 139 9.00 0.02 20.80
N ASP A 140 10.09 0.80 20.83
CA ASP A 140 10.77 1.25 19.63
C ASP A 140 11.42 0.06 18.92
N THR A 141 11.35 0.06 17.59
CA THR A 141 11.91 -0.96 16.73
C THR A 141 12.86 -0.34 15.71
N GLU A 142 13.59 -1.14 14.95
CA GLU A 142 14.38 -0.62 13.83
C GLU A 142 13.52 0.15 12.82
N GLY A 143 12.31 -0.35 12.54
CA GLY A 143 11.36 0.27 11.63
C GLY A 143 10.81 1.59 12.17
N SER A 144 10.36 1.65 13.42
CA SER A 144 9.90 2.90 14.03
C SER A 144 11.01 3.94 14.14
N ASN A 145 12.25 3.51 14.44
CA ASN A 145 13.42 4.38 14.48
C ASN A 145 13.80 4.91 13.08
N LEU A 146 13.64 4.10 12.02
CA LEU A 146 13.82 4.57 10.66
C LEU A 146 12.82 5.68 10.32
N ILE A 147 11.54 5.48 10.62
CA ILE A 147 10.49 6.49 10.42
C ILE A 147 10.82 7.76 11.24
N LYS A 148 11.12 7.61 12.54
CA LYS A 148 11.52 8.70 13.43
C LYS A 148 12.68 9.52 12.84
N LYS A 149 13.72 8.86 12.33
CA LYS A 149 14.85 9.52 11.67
C LYS A 149 14.41 10.44 10.53
N TYR A 150 13.54 9.97 9.65
CA TYR A 150 13.07 10.77 8.52
C TYR A 150 12.07 11.88 8.92
N LEU A 151 11.32 11.69 9.99
CA LEU A 151 10.47 12.75 10.55
C LEU A 151 11.28 13.88 11.17
N LEU A 152 12.43 13.57 11.77
CA LEU A 152 13.30 14.52 12.46
C LEU A 152 14.34 15.18 11.56
N ASP A 153 14.63 14.65 10.36
CA ASP A 153 15.63 15.19 9.47
C ASP A 153 15.27 16.62 8.97
N ASN A 154 16.24 17.32 8.41
CA ASN A 154 16.06 18.68 7.92
C ASN A 154 15.64 18.78 6.45
N ASP A 155 15.37 17.65 5.79
CA ASP A 155 14.89 17.66 4.42
C ASP A 155 13.45 18.22 4.39
N PRO A 156 13.18 19.31 3.66
CA PRO A 156 11.84 19.90 3.59
C PRO A 156 10.88 19.12 2.69
N GLN A 157 11.35 18.11 1.97
CA GLN A 157 10.51 17.31 1.09
C GLN A 157 9.45 16.57 1.92
N PRO A 158 8.18 16.58 1.50
CA PRO A 158 7.14 15.79 2.15
C PRO A 158 7.51 14.31 2.23
N LEU A 159 7.22 13.72 3.38
CA LEU A 159 7.37 12.28 3.62
C LEU A 159 6.00 11.61 3.60
N TYR A 160 5.81 10.69 2.66
CA TYR A 160 4.62 9.88 2.57
C TYR A 160 4.84 8.57 3.33
N LEU A 161 4.01 8.31 4.32
CA LEU A 161 3.99 7.05 5.07
C LEU A 161 2.81 6.23 4.59
N GLN A 162 3.10 5.13 3.91
CA GLN A 162 2.10 4.23 3.34
C GLN A 162 1.88 3.06 4.31
N SER A 163 0.67 2.95 4.84
CA SER A 163 0.29 1.82 5.68
C SER A 163 -0.39 0.77 4.81
N TRP A 164 0.31 -0.31 4.56
CA TRP A 164 -0.20 -1.51 3.84
C TRP A 164 -0.69 -2.58 4.82
N GLY A 165 -0.71 -2.30 6.04
CA GLY A 165 -1.20 -3.12 7.13
C GLY A 165 -1.60 -2.23 8.29
N GLY A 166 -1.27 -2.60 9.52
CA GLY A 166 -1.51 -1.77 10.68
C GLY A 166 -0.63 -0.52 10.70
N VAL A 167 -1.11 0.51 11.38
CA VAL A 167 -0.41 1.80 11.53
C VAL A 167 0.50 1.86 12.77
N ASN A 168 0.54 0.79 13.56
CA ASN A 168 1.21 0.75 14.86
C ASN A 168 2.70 1.15 14.81
N THR A 169 3.46 0.74 13.80
CA THR A 169 4.87 1.14 13.67
C THR A 169 5.02 2.64 13.35
N ILE A 170 4.14 3.20 12.51
CA ILE A 170 4.10 4.64 12.24
C ILE A 170 3.75 5.39 13.53
N VAL A 171 2.73 4.93 14.23
CA VAL A 171 2.29 5.50 15.51
C VAL A 171 3.39 5.42 16.56
N ARG A 172 4.11 4.29 16.66
CA ARG A 172 5.24 4.16 17.61
C ARG A 172 6.31 5.21 17.35
N ALA A 173 6.65 5.47 16.09
CA ALA A 173 7.62 6.50 15.74
C ALA A 173 7.16 7.90 16.22
N LEU A 174 5.89 8.24 16.02
CA LEU A 174 5.30 9.51 16.48
C LEU A 174 5.24 9.59 18.02
N LEU A 175 4.84 8.51 18.68
CA LEU A 175 4.84 8.44 20.15
C LEU A 175 6.23 8.57 20.74
N SER A 176 7.23 7.91 20.14
CA SER A 176 8.63 8.00 20.57
C SER A 176 9.15 9.44 20.52
N ILE A 177 8.83 10.18 19.44
CA ILE A 177 9.17 11.61 19.34
C ILE A 177 8.44 12.42 20.42
N TYR A 178 7.15 12.21 20.60
CA TYR A 178 6.37 12.89 21.62
C TYR A 178 6.94 12.63 23.02
N GLU A 179 7.24 11.39 23.37
CA GLU A 179 7.79 11.01 24.67
C GLU A 179 9.14 11.67 24.95
N GLU A 180 9.99 11.80 23.92
CA GLU A 180 11.32 12.40 24.04
C GLU A 180 11.26 13.92 24.14
N TYR A 181 10.40 14.59 23.36
CA TYR A 181 10.47 16.04 23.16
C TYR A 181 9.35 16.85 23.84
N ARG A 182 8.26 16.24 24.30
CA ARG A 182 7.07 16.95 24.81
C ARG A 182 7.32 17.95 25.94
N ASN A 183 8.37 17.71 26.73
CA ASN A 183 8.74 18.54 27.88
C ASN A 183 9.89 19.50 27.56
N THR A 184 10.31 19.63 26.31
CA THR A 184 11.38 20.52 25.86
C THR A 184 10.82 21.81 25.27
N GLU A 185 11.63 22.86 25.25
CA GLU A 185 11.26 24.17 24.67
C GLU A 185 11.02 24.08 23.16
N ILE A 186 11.65 23.12 22.47
CA ILE A 186 11.54 22.97 21.01
C ILE A 186 10.30 22.16 20.57
N TRP A 187 9.54 21.60 21.50
CA TRP A 187 8.45 20.67 21.16
C TRP A 187 7.43 21.26 20.17
N ILE A 188 6.98 22.47 20.41
CA ILE A 188 5.93 23.08 19.58
C ILE A 188 6.41 23.28 18.13
N GLU A 189 7.65 23.76 17.98
CA GLU A 189 8.25 23.96 16.65
C GLU A 189 8.47 22.62 15.95
N LEU A 190 9.06 21.66 16.66
CA LEU A 190 9.31 20.32 16.13
C LEU A 190 8.02 19.60 15.71
N ARG A 191 6.99 19.66 16.54
CA ARG A 191 5.66 19.11 16.24
C ARG A 191 5.09 19.72 14.96
N ASN A 192 5.11 21.04 14.84
CA ASN A 192 4.60 21.71 13.66
C ASN A 192 5.39 21.33 12.39
N LYS A 193 6.72 21.26 12.48
CA LYS A 193 7.57 20.77 11.39
C LYS A 193 7.16 19.36 10.95
N ILE A 194 6.87 18.45 11.89
CA ILE A 194 6.46 17.08 11.58
C ILE A 194 5.07 17.09 10.89
N VAL A 195 4.13 17.86 11.43
CA VAL A 195 2.77 17.98 10.86
C VAL A 195 2.81 18.51 9.42
N ASP A 196 3.63 19.51 9.16
CA ASP A 196 3.79 20.07 7.82
C ASP A 196 4.44 19.08 6.83
N LYS A 197 5.33 18.24 7.32
CA LYS A 197 6.14 17.32 6.51
C LYS A 197 5.43 16.02 6.17
N VAL A 198 4.69 15.44 7.11
CA VAL A 198 4.18 14.07 6.98
C VAL A 198 2.85 13.99 6.25
N ARG A 199 2.70 12.93 5.45
CA ARG A 199 1.44 12.52 4.81
C ARG A 199 1.25 11.04 5.09
N ILE A 200 0.21 10.68 5.85
CA ILE A 200 -0.04 9.29 6.24
C ILE A 200 -1.19 8.75 5.41
N PHE A 201 -0.94 7.70 4.65
CA PHE A 201 -2.04 6.93 4.08
C PHE A 201 -2.66 6.11 5.20
N GLY A 202 -3.86 6.52 5.60
CA GLY A 202 -4.69 5.78 6.54
C GLY A 202 -5.52 4.74 5.81
N VAL A 203 -5.75 3.64 6.45
CA VAL A 203 -6.74 2.67 6.02
C VAL A 203 -8.11 3.11 6.52
N ASN A 204 -9.15 2.77 5.80
CA ASN A 204 -10.53 3.15 6.02
C ASN A 204 -10.91 3.23 7.51
N LYS A 205 -11.37 4.38 7.93
CA LYS A 205 -11.93 4.63 9.25
C LYS A 205 -12.94 3.54 9.58
N GLY A 206 -12.73 2.83 10.66
CA GLY A 206 -13.65 1.77 11.06
C GLY A 206 -13.38 0.38 10.47
N ILE A 207 -12.36 0.18 9.64
CA ILE A 207 -12.04 -1.15 9.07
C ILE A 207 -10.91 -1.87 9.83
N GLY A 208 -10.69 -1.54 11.07
CA GLY A 208 -10.04 -2.46 11.99
C GLY A 208 -8.54 -2.70 11.86
N GLN A 209 -7.77 -1.79 11.32
CA GLN A 209 -6.32 -1.85 11.25
C GLN A 209 -5.68 -0.81 12.18
N ASP A 210 -6.01 -0.84 13.45
CA ASP A 210 -5.48 0.09 14.46
C ASP A 210 -5.65 1.58 14.18
N ASN A 211 -6.52 1.92 13.28
CA ASN A 211 -6.81 3.32 12.94
C ASN A 211 -7.28 4.14 14.17
N SER A 212 -7.67 3.46 15.25
CA SER A 212 -8.00 4.11 16.52
C SER A 212 -6.88 5.04 17.01
N TRP A 213 -5.61 4.69 16.77
CA TRP A 213 -4.49 5.57 17.08
C TRP A 213 -4.48 6.80 16.19
N LEU A 214 -4.62 6.64 14.87
CA LEU A 214 -4.67 7.74 13.91
C LEU A 214 -5.95 8.57 14.05
N ASP A 215 -7.07 7.95 14.39
CA ASP A 215 -8.35 8.63 14.50
C ASP A 215 -8.52 9.45 15.79
N ASN A 216 -7.85 9.04 16.85
CA ASN A 216 -8.04 9.61 18.18
C ASN A 216 -6.76 10.21 18.76
N LYS A 217 -5.77 9.36 19.07
CA LYS A 217 -4.62 9.80 19.86
C LYS A 217 -3.62 10.66 19.10
N ILE A 218 -3.33 10.31 17.88
CA ILE A 218 -2.34 11.04 17.08
C ILE A 218 -2.83 12.47 16.76
N PRO A 219 -4.10 12.73 16.38
CA PRO A 219 -4.60 14.10 16.22
C PRO A 219 -4.55 14.94 17.48
N GLU A 220 -4.68 14.33 18.68
CA GLU A 220 -4.48 15.06 19.93
C GLU A 220 -3.03 15.52 20.12
N LEU A 221 -2.08 14.66 19.81
CA LEU A 221 -0.66 14.91 19.98
C LEU A 221 -0.07 15.78 18.86
N TYR A 222 -0.57 15.60 17.65
CA TYR A 222 -0.13 16.24 16.41
C TYR A 222 -1.33 16.88 15.68
N PRO A 223 -1.92 17.96 16.24
CA PRO A 223 -3.06 18.64 15.61
C PRO A 223 -2.76 19.08 14.19
N GLY A 224 -3.64 18.73 13.26
CA GLY A 224 -3.49 19.06 11.84
C GLY A 224 -2.65 18.08 11.04
N ILE A 225 -2.25 16.95 11.63
CA ILE A 225 -1.56 15.88 10.87
C ILE A 225 -2.41 15.44 9.68
N THR A 226 -1.77 15.32 8.52
CA THR A 226 -2.47 14.97 7.27
C THR A 226 -2.58 13.46 7.11
N THR A 227 -3.81 12.96 7.07
CA THR A 227 -4.13 11.61 6.62
C THR A 227 -4.71 11.67 5.21
N LEU A 228 -4.31 10.72 4.36
CA LEU A 228 -4.70 10.64 2.95
C LEU A 228 -5.44 9.34 2.67
N CYS A 229 -6.39 9.41 1.75
CA CYS A 229 -7.08 8.26 1.20
C CYS A 229 -7.22 8.41 -0.32
N PRO A 230 -7.00 7.35 -1.10
CA PRO A 230 -7.26 7.39 -2.53
C PRO A 230 -8.78 7.35 -2.82
N GLU A 231 -9.23 8.27 -3.66
CA GLU A 231 -10.68 8.48 -3.94
C GLU A 231 -11.37 7.25 -4.56
N ASN A 232 -10.66 6.41 -5.30
CA ASN A 232 -11.33 5.50 -6.24
C ASN A 232 -10.75 4.09 -6.36
N LEU A 233 -9.83 3.68 -5.52
CA LEU A 233 -9.01 2.52 -5.86
C LEU A 233 -9.33 1.25 -5.14
N TYR A 234 -9.74 1.39 -3.89
CA TYR A 234 -9.87 0.26 -2.99
C TYR A 234 -10.71 -0.88 -3.59
N GLY A 235 -11.82 -0.54 -4.24
CA GLY A 235 -12.67 -1.55 -4.85
C GLY A 235 -12.08 -2.24 -6.08
N THR A 236 -11.30 -1.53 -6.89
CA THR A 236 -10.77 -2.04 -8.15
C THR A 236 -9.63 -3.02 -7.92
N TYR A 237 -8.62 -2.59 -7.16
CA TYR A 237 -7.43 -3.41 -6.92
C TYR A 237 -7.60 -4.44 -5.81
N MET A 238 -8.73 -4.44 -5.11
CA MET A 238 -9.14 -5.55 -4.24
C MET A 238 -9.96 -6.62 -4.95
N GLY A 239 -10.23 -6.44 -6.25
CA GLY A 239 -11.08 -7.38 -6.99
C GLY A 239 -12.55 -7.39 -6.59
N ILE A 240 -12.99 -6.43 -5.76
CA ILE A 240 -14.33 -6.43 -5.13
C ILE A 240 -15.40 -5.90 -6.07
N VAL A 241 -15.00 -5.15 -7.08
CA VAL A 241 -15.91 -4.26 -7.76
C VAL A 241 -16.19 -4.70 -9.18
N PRO A 242 -17.46 -4.74 -9.62
CA PRO A 242 -17.81 -4.93 -11.02
C PRO A 242 -17.19 -3.84 -11.88
N MET A 243 -16.40 -4.24 -12.87
CA MET A 243 -15.77 -3.35 -13.85
C MET A 243 -16.50 -3.43 -15.20
N GLN A 244 -16.27 -2.45 -16.06
CA GLN A 244 -16.70 -2.56 -17.45
C GLN A 244 -16.04 -3.78 -18.11
N PRO A 245 -16.74 -4.49 -19.03
CA PRO A 245 -16.28 -5.78 -19.55
C PRO A 245 -14.89 -5.77 -20.19
N ASP A 246 -14.50 -4.70 -20.87
CA ASP A 246 -13.20 -4.55 -21.49
C ASP A 246 -12.07 -4.36 -20.46
N ILE A 247 -12.35 -3.67 -19.37
CA ILE A 247 -11.42 -3.50 -18.24
C ILE A 247 -11.39 -4.78 -17.41
N ALA A 248 -12.54 -5.36 -17.09
CA ALA A 248 -12.62 -6.61 -16.34
C ALA A 248 -11.81 -7.73 -17.01
N ALA A 249 -11.78 -7.76 -18.35
CA ALA A 249 -10.98 -8.72 -19.11
C ALA A 249 -9.46 -8.58 -18.85
N MET A 250 -8.98 -7.42 -18.45
CA MET A 250 -7.56 -7.19 -18.11
C MET A 250 -7.16 -7.76 -16.73
N PHE A 251 -8.13 -8.20 -15.93
CA PHE A 251 -7.94 -8.86 -14.65
C PHE A 251 -8.18 -10.37 -14.71
N LYS A 252 -8.43 -10.91 -15.91
CA LYS A 252 -8.70 -12.32 -16.14
C LYS A 252 -7.45 -13.09 -16.57
N ALA A 253 -7.48 -14.40 -16.31
CA ALA A 253 -6.38 -15.33 -16.53
C ALA A 253 -5.66 -15.18 -17.88
N ASN A 254 -6.42 -15.02 -18.95
CA ASN A 254 -5.85 -14.87 -20.29
C ASN A 254 -4.96 -13.64 -20.42
N TRP A 255 -5.37 -12.52 -19.83
CA TRP A 255 -4.59 -11.29 -19.85
C TRP A 255 -3.42 -11.36 -18.86
N MET A 256 -3.67 -11.83 -17.64
CA MET A 256 -2.66 -11.95 -16.58
C MET A 256 -1.51 -12.87 -17.00
N LYS A 257 -1.81 -14.05 -17.51
CA LYS A 257 -0.78 -14.99 -18.01
C LYS A 257 -0.03 -14.47 -19.23
N LYS A 258 -0.69 -13.75 -20.12
CA LYS A 258 -0.05 -13.19 -21.30
C LYS A 258 0.91 -12.06 -20.97
N ASN A 259 0.54 -11.18 -20.05
CA ASN A 259 1.20 -9.90 -19.85
C ASN A 259 2.04 -9.84 -18.58
N ILE A 260 1.66 -10.56 -17.53
CA ILE A 260 2.31 -10.49 -16.20
C ILE A 260 3.01 -11.80 -15.90
N HIS A 261 2.30 -12.82 -15.52
CA HIS A 261 2.84 -14.13 -15.13
C HIS A 261 3.06 -15.03 -16.35
N ASN A 262 4.10 -14.74 -17.13
CA ASN A 262 4.34 -15.33 -18.45
C ASN A 262 5.60 -16.20 -18.54
N GLU A 263 6.21 -16.56 -17.40
CA GLU A 263 7.40 -17.42 -17.28
C GLU A 263 8.66 -16.83 -17.95
N LYS A 264 8.69 -15.52 -18.22
CA LYS A 264 9.84 -14.82 -18.81
C LYS A 264 10.60 -13.94 -17.81
N SER A 265 9.95 -13.58 -16.73
CA SER A 265 10.52 -12.70 -15.70
C SER A 265 10.42 -13.33 -14.33
N ALA A 266 11.55 -13.58 -13.69
CA ALA A 266 11.56 -14.08 -12.32
C ALA A 266 10.80 -13.15 -11.36
N LEU A 267 10.79 -11.82 -11.61
CA LEU A 267 10.07 -10.88 -10.78
C LEU A 267 8.55 -10.98 -10.98
N MET A 268 8.09 -11.05 -12.23
CA MET A 268 6.65 -11.15 -12.50
C MET A 268 6.10 -12.54 -12.18
N ASP A 269 6.95 -13.57 -12.22
CA ASP A 269 6.56 -14.93 -11.85
C ASP A 269 6.40 -15.10 -10.32
N GLU A 270 6.89 -14.13 -9.50
CA GLU A 270 6.56 -14.07 -8.06
C GLU A 270 5.14 -13.53 -7.80
N TYR A 271 4.54 -12.85 -8.75
CA TYR A 271 3.20 -12.29 -8.61
C TYR A 271 2.15 -13.40 -8.42
N HIS A 272 1.36 -13.31 -7.34
CA HIS A 272 0.36 -14.32 -7.00
C HIS A 272 -0.91 -14.15 -7.82
N LEU A 273 -1.40 -15.27 -8.36
CA LEU A 273 -2.67 -15.35 -9.09
C LEU A 273 -3.62 -16.35 -8.42
N MET A 274 -4.89 -16.19 -8.65
CA MET A 274 -5.93 -17.07 -8.10
C MET A 274 -5.62 -18.54 -8.43
N LYS A 275 -5.56 -19.39 -7.42
CA LYS A 275 -5.32 -20.84 -7.58
C LYS A 275 -4.06 -21.16 -8.40
N ASP A 276 -3.01 -20.40 -8.26
CA ASP A 276 -1.74 -20.63 -8.97
C ASP A 276 -0.94 -21.84 -8.44
N GLY A 277 -1.40 -22.45 -7.37
CA GLY A 277 -0.81 -23.62 -6.74
C GLY A 277 0.25 -23.30 -5.68
N ARG A 278 0.62 -22.05 -5.52
CA ARG A 278 1.54 -21.63 -4.46
C ARG A 278 0.82 -21.50 -3.12
N LYS A 279 1.59 -21.68 -2.07
CA LYS A 279 1.13 -21.45 -0.71
C LYS A 279 1.92 -20.31 -0.12
N VAL A 280 1.23 -19.34 0.46
CA VAL A 280 1.82 -18.30 1.27
C VAL A 280 1.66 -18.70 2.72
N GLU A 281 2.75 -18.69 3.48
CA GLU A 281 2.69 -18.97 4.91
C GLU A 281 1.78 -17.94 5.58
N GLY A 282 0.94 -18.37 6.51
CA GLY A 282 -0.05 -17.52 7.12
C GLY A 282 -1.36 -17.36 6.34
N GLU A 283 -1.35 -17.61 5.02
CA GLU A 283 -2.51 -17.51 4.15
C GLU A 283 -3.26 -18.83 3.95
N ALA A 284 -2.97 -19.84 4.78
CA ALA A 284 -3.48 -21.21 4.60
C ALA A 284 -4.89 -21.43 5.15
N ASP A 285 -5.55 -20.41 5.60
CA ASP A 285 -6.89 -20.49 6.17
C ASP A 285 -8.00 -20.05 5.19
N VAL A 286 -9.14 -19.77 5.72
CA VAL A 286 -10.38 -19.51 4.99
C VAL A 286 -10.35 -18.25 4.12
N TYR A 287 -9.47 -17.33 4.43
CA TYR A 287 -9.37 -16.04 3.74
C TYR A 287 -8.66 -16.10 2.40
N GLN A 288 -8.40 -17.23 1.97
CA GLN A 288 -7.51 -17.58 0.91
C GLN A 288 -7.96 -17.11 -0.43
N PHE A 289 -7.48 -15.97 -0.81
CA PHE A 289 -7.60 -15.45 -2.16
C PHE A 289 -7.27 -16.56 -3.18
N GLY A 290 -6.19 -17.27 -3.00
CA GLY A 290 -5.73 -18.27 -3.95
C GLY A 290 -6.50 -19.60 -4.00
N LEU A 291 -7.22 -20.00 -2.95
CA LEU A 291 -7.70 -21.38 -2.83
C LEU A 291 -9.19 -21.57 -3.12
N HIS A 292 -10.04 -20.63 -2.72
CA HIS A 292 -11.48 -20.83 -2.82
C HIS A 292 -12.11 -20.23 -4.09
N GLY A 293 -11.48 -19.22 -4.70
CA GLY A 293 -12.00 -18.56 -5.90
C GLY A 293 -13.29 -17.81 -5.68
N ILE A 294 -13.64 -17.52 -4.45
CA ILE A 294 -14.83 -16.75 -4.09
C ILE A 294 -14.44 -15.73 -3.03
N LEU A 295 -14.68 -14.46 -3.33
CA LEU A 295 -14.52 -13.35 -2.40
C LEU A 295 -15.87 -12.76 -2.08
N ASP A 296 -16.32 -12.95 -0.84
CA ASP A 296 -17.58 -12.46 -0.34
C ASP A 296 -17.34 -11.66 0.94
N PHE A 297 -17.47 -10.35 0.85
CA PHE A 297 -17.31 -9.45 1.98
C PHE A 297 -18.55 -9.38 2.88
N GLY A 298 -19.61 -10.11 2.54
CA GLY A 298 -20.85 -10.11 3.32
C GLY A 298 -21.64 -8.79 3.26
N PHE A 299 -21.35 -7.91 2.30
CA PHE A 299 -22.16 -6.72 2.11
C PHE A 299 -23.44 -7.04 1.35
N PRO A 300 -24.63 -6.58 1.82
CA PRO A 300 -25.91 -7.02 1.27
C PRO A 300 -26.12 -6.80 -0.22
N ASN A 301 -25.44 -5.82 -0.79
CA ASN A 301 -25.60 -5.43 -2.20
C ASN A 301 -24.31 -5.58 -3.03
N VAL A 302 -23.28 -6.19 -2.45
CA VAL A 302 -22.05 -6.54 -3.16
C VAL A 302 -22.07 -8.03 -3.45
N PRO A 303 -22.30 -8.44 -4.70
CA PRO A 303 -22.32 -9.85 -5.02
C PRO A 303 -20.94 -10.48 -4.77
N ALA A 304 -20.93 -11.72 -4.31
CA ALA A 304 -19.70 -12.49 -4.21
C ALA A 304 -19.00 -12.51 -5.57
N GLN A 305 -17.69 -12.22 -5.56
CA GLN A 305 -16.87 -12.28 -6.77
C GLN A 305 -16.37 -13.71 -6.97
N HIS A 306 -16.49 -14.19 -8.21
CA HIS A 306 -16.02 -15.52 -8.59
C HIS A 306 -14.77 -15.37 -9.46
N PHE A 307 -13.73 -16.09 -9.07
CA PHE A 307 -12.43 -16.07 -9.73
C PHE A 307 -12.11 -17.44 -10.33
N GLU A 308 -11.64 -17.43 -11.55
CA GLU A 308 -11.10 -18.59 -12.22
C GLU A 308 -9.60 -18.75 -11.89
N GLN A 309 -9.06 -19.90 -12.21
CA GLN A 309 -7.63 -20.14 -12.04
C GLN A 309 -6.82 -19.12 -12.85
N TYR A 310 -5.82 -18.50 -12.19
CA TYR A 310 -4.95 -17.45 -12.73
C TYR A 310 -5.63 -16.09 -12.97
N ASP A 311 -6.83 -15.85 -12.47
CA ASP A 311 -7.37 -14.51 -12.40
C ASP A 311 -6.53 -13.64 -11.42
N PHE A 312 -6.61 -12.33 -11.61
CA PHE A 312 -6.10 -11.35 -10.64
C PHE A 312 -6.75 -11.56 -9.28
N ILE A 313 -5.93 -11.48 -8.22
CA ILE A 313 -6.38 -11.85 -6.88
C ILE A 313 -6.62 -10.63 -5.99
N GLY A 314 -5.76 -9.62 -6.10
CA GLY A 314 -5.84 -8.40 -5.32
C GLY A 314 -4.49 -7.70 -5.19
N GLU A 315 -4.56 -6.39 -5.06
CA GLU A 315 -3.48 -5.48 -4.70
C GLU A 315 -4.07 -4.36 -3.85
N GLY A 316 -4.50 -4.67 -2.62
CA GLY A 316 -5.17 -3.71 -1.75
C GLY A 316 -4.35 -2.45 -1.49
N ASP A 317 -3.05 -2.54 -1.50
CA ASP A 317 -2.12 -1.50 -1.09
C ASP A 317 -1.57 -0.66 -2.24
N SER A 318 -1.64 -1.14 -3.46
CA SER A 318 -1.22 -0.40 -4.66
C SER A 318 -1.91 0.95 -4.82
N ASN A 319 -3.07 1.11 -4.24
CA ASN A 319 -3.82 2.37 -4.22
C ASN A 319 -3.13 3.50 -3.45
N THR A 320 -2.11 3.21 -2.64
CA THR A 320 -1.37 4.22 -1.89
C THR A 320 -0.21 4.84 -2.68
N TYR A 321 0.40 4.11 -3.61
CA TYR A 321 1.50 4.64 -4.42
C TYR A 321 1.09 5.04 -5.84
N ILE A 322 0.09 4.39 -6.43
CA ILE A 322 -0.34 4.69 -7.81
C ILE A 322 -0.68 6.18 -8.00
N PRO A 323 -1.41 6.85 -7.10
CA PRO A 323 -1.69 8.29 -7.23
C PRO A 323 -0.45 9.17 -7.18
N LEU A 324 0.66 8.65 -6.66
CA LEU A 324 1.94 9.36 -6.52
C LEU A 324 2.86 9.17 -7.72
N LEU A 325 2.47 8.35 -8.70
CA LEU A 325 3.23 8.17 -9.94
C LEU A 325 2.98 9.32 -10.92
N SER A 326 3.99 9.61 -11.73
CA SER A 326 4.06 10.84 -12.53
C SER A 326 3.37 10.80 -13.89
N PHE A 327 2.57 9.88 -14.25
CA PHE A 327 1.92 9.69 -15.59
C PHE A 327 1.42 10.94 -16.35
N GLY A 328 2.15 12.05 -16.24
CA GLY A 328 1.75 13.34 -16.82
C GLY A 328 0.72 14.10 -15.99
N LEU A 329 0.32 13.57 -14.87
CA LEU A 329 -0.51 14.18 -13.86
C LEU A 329 0.36 14.72 -12.73
N LYS A 330 -0.21 15.50 -11.82
CA LYS A 330 0.56 16.24 -10.80
C LYS A 330 0.34 15.77 -9.36
N GLY A 331 -0.27 14.62 -9.16
CA GLY A 331 -0.46 14.04 -7.83
C GLY A 331 0.85 13.82 -7.06
N ASN A 332 1.95 13.56 -7.79
CA ASN A 332 3.30 13.46 -7.25
C ASN A 332 3.89 14.81 -6.79
N GLU A 333 3.42 15.94 -7.31
CA GLU A 333 3.87 17.27 -6.90
C GLU A 333 3.08 17.78 -5.69
N ASN A 334 1.77 17.50 -5.68
CA ASN A 334 0.89 17.90 -4.60
C ASN A 334 -0.33 16.97 -4.55
N TYR A 335 -0.63 16.42 -3.40
CA TYR A 335 -1.75 15.50 -3.18
C TYR A 335 -3.14 16.10 -3.44
N HIS A 336 -3.26 17.42 -3.54
CA HIS A 336 -4.50 18.10 -3.96
C HIS A 336 -4.72 18.04 -5.48
N TYR A 337 -3.70 17.68 -6.25
CA TYR A 337 -3.83 17.53 -7.70
C TYR A 337 -4.17 16.09 -8.05
N PRO A 338 -4.87 15.90 -9.19
CA PRO A 338 -5.17 14.53 -9.64
C PRO A 338 -3.89 13.77 -9.93
N GLY A 339 -3.82 12.57 -9.40
CA GLY A 339 -2.87 11.55 -9.79
C GLY A 339 -3.52 10.53 -10.72
N LEU A 340 -2.76 9.53 -11.11
CA LEU A 340 -3.33 8.38 -11.77
C LEU A 340 -4.35 7.75 -10.82
N LEU A 341 -5.53 7.41 -11.37
CA LEU A 341 -6.66 6.87 -10.62
C LEU A 341 -7.41 7.89 -9.72
N GLY A 342 -7.21 9.18 -9.86
CA GLY A 342 -8.02 10.22 -9.21
C GLY A 342 -7.27 11.09 -8.22
N CYS A 343 -8.03 11.75 -7.35
CA CYS A 343 -7.50 12.61 -6.31
C CYS A 343 -7.30 11.85 -5.01
N LEU A 344 -6.35 12.33 -4.21
CA LEU A 344 -6.24 11.93 -2.81
C LEU A 344 -7.16 12.81 -1.97
N LEU A 345 -7.90 12.19 -1.07
CA LEU A 345 -8.77 12.88 -0.12
C LEU A 345 -8.07 13.01 1.22
N THR A 346 -8.36 14.10 1.92
CA THR A 346 -7.89 14.33 3.29
C THR A 346 -9.04 14.14 4.28
N GLY A 347 -8.75 13.53 5.44
CA GLY A 347 -9.70 13.43 6.54
C GLY A 347 -10.63 12.22 6.43
N ASP A 348 -11.93 12.45 6.31
CA ASP A 348 -12.92 11.38 6.41
C ASP A 348 -12.89 10.43 5.20
N ILE A 349 -12.42 9.22 5.44
CA ILE A 349 -12.19 8.18 4.44
C ILE A 349 -13.50 7.61 3.90
N GLU A 350 -14.61 7.72 4.66
CA GLU A 350 -15.92 7.25 4.20
C GLU A 350 -16.44 8.04 3.00
N ALA A 351 -16.03 9.28 2.85
CA ALA A 351 -16.43 10.13 1.72
C ALA A 351 -15.80 9.73 0.38
N GLY A 352 -14.75 8.89 0.40
CA GLY A 352 -13.90 8.61 -0.76
C GLY A 352 -14.22 7.33 -1.53
N THR A 353 -15.16 6.48 -1.09
CA THR A 353 -15.49 5.27 -1.84
C THR A 353 -16.53 5.56 -2.92
N PRO A 354 -16.16 5.50 -4.21
CA PRO A 354 -17.12 5.71 -5.29
C PRO A 354 -18.10 4.56 -5.45
N TYR A 355 -17.89 3.49 -4.71
CA TYR A 355 -18.77 2.35 -4.66
C TYR A 355 -19.73 2.49 -3.51
N ASN A 356 -20.99 2.70 -3.84
CA ASN A 356 -22.04 2.75 -2.85
C ASN A 356 -22.39 1.32 -2.39
N LEU A 357 -21.95 0.98 -1.18
CA LEU A 357 -22.20 -0.34 -0.58
C LEU A 357 -23.69 -0.62 -0.37
N GLN A 358 -24.53 0.43 -0.28
CA GLN A 358 -25.97 0.27 -0.11
C GLN A 358 -26.69 -0.04 -1.41
N THR A 359 -26.24 0.57 -2.50
CA THR A 359 -26.84 0.37 -3.83
C THR A 359 -26.14 -0.69 -4.67
N GLY A 360 -24.93 -1.10 -4.30
CA GLY A 360 -24.12 -2.03 -5.07
C GLY A 360 -23.65 -1.45 -6.42
N LYS A 361 -23.57 -0.12 -6.54
CA LYS A 361 -23.24 0.55 -7.79
C LYS A 361 -22.05 1.48 -7.64
N PHE A 362 -21.27 1.59 -8.72
CA PHE A 362 -20.31 2.66 -8.88
C PHE A 362 -21.00 3.98 -9.13
N GLU A 363 -20.63 4.98 -8.38
CA GLU A 363 -21.08 6.36 -8.61
C GLU A 363 -20.12 7.12 -9.53
N LYS A 364 -18.84 6.71 -9.57
CA LYS A 364 -17.84 7.29 -10.48
C LYS A 364 -16.94 6.20 -11.06
N TYR A 365 -16.67 6.29 -12.34
CA TYR A 365 -15.76 5.42 -13.08
C TYR A 365 -14.39 6.06 -13.21
N ASN A 366 -13.32 5.27 -13.01
CA ASN A 366 -11.98 5.76 -13.23
C ASN A 366 -11.54 5.50 -14.68
N PRO A 367 -11.34 6.55 -15.50
CA PRO A 367 -10.99 6.39 -16.91
C PRO A 367 -9.54 5.89 -17.13
N PHE A 368 -8.70 5.92 -16.10
CA PHE A 368 -7.26 5.65 -16.24
C PHE A 368 -6.87 4.19 -15.97
N ILE A 369 -7.77 3.37 -15.45
CA ILE A 369 -7.46 1.96 -15.10
C ILE A 369 -6.90 1.21 -16.31
N LYS A 370 -7.52 1.37 -17.47
CA LYS A 370 -7.05 0.73 -18.71
C LYS A 370 -5.62 1.13 -19.05
N SER A 371 -5.34 2.43 -19.04
CA SER A 371 -4.01 2.95 -19.35
C SER A 371 -2.96 2.47 -18.34
N TYR A 372 -3.34 2.35 -17.06
CA TYR A 372 -2.46 1.83 -16.03
C TYR A 372 -2.17 0.34 -16.23
N GLN A 373 -3.17 -0.46 -16.54
CA GLN A 373 -2.98 -1.88 -16.86
C GLN A 373 -2.09 -2.08 -18.10
N GLU A 374 -2.25 -1.24 -19.12
CA GLU A 374 -1.42 -1.27 -20.33
C GLU A 374 0.04 -0.87 -20.02
N ASP A 375 0.27 0.12 -19.15
CA ASP A 375 1.58 0.51 -18.69
C ASP A 375 2.22 -0.59 -17.83
N TRP A 376 1.45 -1.21 -16.93
CA TRP A 376 1.91 -2.37 -16.18
C TRP A 376 2.41 -3.48 -17.11
N ALA A 377 1.61 -3.85 -18.11
CA ALA A 377 2.01 -4.84 -19.09
C ALA A 377 3.27 -4.45 -19.89
N ALA A 378 3.47 -3.17 -20.16
CA ALA A 378 4.66 -2.66 -20.82
C ALA A 378 5.90 -2.77 -19.92
N ARG A 379 5.78 -2.33 -18.67
CA ARG A 379 6.88 -2.38 -17.68
C ARG A 379 7.21 -3.81 -17.23
N ALA A 380 6.25 -4.71 -17.17
CA ALA A 380 6.49 -6.12 -16.93
C ALA A 380 7.45 -6.73 -17.98
N ARG A 381 7.37 -6.26 -19.22
CA ARG A 381 8.32 -6.64 -20.28
C ARG A 381 9.72 -6.06 -20.09
N TRP A 382 9.85 -4.92 -19.42
CA TRP A 382 11.16 -4.34 -19.06
C TRP A 382 11.99 -5.27 -18.17
N CYS A 383 11.38 -6.20 -17.49
CA CYS A 383 12.08 -7.16 -16.64
C CYS A 383 12.93 -8.18 -17.42
N TYR A 384 12.75 -8.31 -18.74
CA TYR A 384 13.45 -9.31 -19.56
C TYR A 384 13.75 -8.84 -21.00
N GLN A 385 13.34 -7.65 -21.41
CA GLN A 385 13.59 -7.11 -22.75
C GLN A 385 14.70 -6.06 -22.73
N GLU A 386 15.51 -6.05 -23.78
CA GLU A 386 16.43 -4.94 -24.03
C GLU A 386 15.66 -3.68 -24.42
N TYR A 387 16.26 -2.52 -24.23
CA TYR A 387 15.64 -1.21 -24.50
C TYR A 387 15.03 -1.10 -25.92
N SER A 388 15.72 -1.63 -26.91
CA SER A 388 15.24 -1.58 -28.32
C SER A 388 14.03 -2.47 -28.62
N GLU A 389 13.71 -3.41 -27.74
CA GLU A 389 12.60 -4.36 -27.90
C GLU A 389 11.38 -3.98 -27.06
N ALA A 390 11.63 -3.17 -26.03
CA ALA A 390 10.64 -2.78 -25.04
C ALA A 390 9.83 -1.56 -25.50
N ASN A 391 8.59 -1.45 -25.03
CA ASN A 391 7.76 -0.30 -25.27
C ASN A 391 8.05 0.80 -24.23
N HIS A 392 8.30 2.02 -24.68
CA HIS A 392 8.56 3.18 -23.86
C HIS A 392 7.58 4.30 -24.16
N ALA A 393 7.38 5.19 -23.21
CA ALA A 393 6.62 6.41 -23.43
C ALA A 393 7.28 7.25 -24.56
N PRO A 394 6.50 7.86 -25.45
CA PRO A 394 7.05 8.69 -26.51
C PRO A 394 7.79 9.90 -25.93
N VAL A 395 8.98 10.17 -26.48
CA VAL A 395 9.73 11.38 -26.14
C VAL A 395 9.18 12.53 -26.99
N VAL A 396 8.59 13.52 -26.34
CA VAL A 396 8.07 14.72 -27.01
C VAL A 396 9.08 15.83 -26.91
N GLU A 397 9.68 16.21 -28.03
CA GLU A 397 10.55 17.41 -28.13
C GLU A 397 9.73 18.60 -28.62
N ILE A 398 9.63 19.65 -27.81
CA ILE A 398 9.04 20.92 -28.23
C ILE A 398 10.14 21.73 -28.90
N LYS A 399 10.21 21.74 -30.24
CA LYS A 399 11.24 22.44 -31.00
C LYS A 399 10.99 23.95 -31.17
N ASN A 400 9.86 24.48 -30.70
CA ASN A 400 9.51 25.88 -30.82
C ASN A 400 9.21 26.50 -29.45
N THR A 401 10.13 27.32 -28.97
CA THR A 401 10.06 28.01 -27.68
C THR A 401 9.23 29.31 -27.71
N ASN A 402 8.62 29.64 -28.84
CA ASN A 402 7.83 30.88 -29.01
C ASN A 402 6.34 30.75 -28.68
N ILE A 403 5.96 29.73 -27.94
CA ILE A 403 4.58 29.65 -27.41
C ILE A 403 4.49 30.47 -26.13
N THR A 404 4.13 31.75 -26.30
CA THR A 404 3.63 32.54 -25.16
C THR A 404 2.20 32.06 -24.86
N ALA A 405 2.04 31.21 -23.85
CA ALA A 405 0.74 30.94 -23.30
C ALA A 405 0.21 32.22 -22.67
N LYS A 406 -0.84 32.81 -23.24
CA LYS A 406 -1.62 33.81 -22.52
C LYS A 406 -2.38 33.10 -21.40
N PRO A 407 -2.35 33.61 -20.14
CA PRO A 407 -3.22 33.09 -19.11
C PRO A 407 -4.67 33.26 -19.60
N SER A 408 -5.43 32.19 -19.64
CA SER A 408 -6.89 32.30 -19.79
C SER A 408 -7.43 32.82 -18.44
N GLU A 409 -7.93 34.00 -18.42
CA GLU A 409 -8.81 34.50 -17.37
C GLU A 409 -10.10 33.66 -17.39
N HIS A 410 -10.24 32.79 -16.37
CA HIS A 410 -11.54 32.26 -15.95
C HIS A 410 -11.55 32.10 -14.43
#